data_125380855ae661cb50007c35f3b813c5
#
_entry.id   125380855ae661cb50007c35f3b813c5
#
_cell.length_a   1.000
_cell.length_b   1.000
_cell.length_c   1.000
_cell.angle_alpha   90.00
_cell.angle_beta   90.00
_cell.angle_gamma   90.00
#
_symmetry.space_group_name_H-M   'P 1'
#
loop_
_entity.id
_entity.type
_entity.pdbx_description
1 polymer ?
#
loop_
_entity_poly.entity_id
_entity_poly.type
_entity_poly.pdbx_seq_one_letter_code
_entity_poly.pdbx_strand_id
1 'polypeptide(L)'
;MKHTFFAYLARMKYIKRWGLMRNSVPENDAEHTLQTAMIAHGLALIRENIFHEPCDGEHCAMLAVYHDVSEVFTGDMPTPVKYFTEDLRDRYQEIEDKARERLLQTLPDELKKAYRPY
;
A
#
# COMPACT_ATOMS: atom_id res chain seq x y z
N MET A 1 24.19 8.95 5.79
CA MET A 1 23.02 8.07 5.67
C MET A 1 22.42 8.21 4.27
N LYS A 2 22.11 7.11 3.64
CA LYS A 2 21.50 7.13 2.31
C LYS A 2 19.99 7.28 2.41
N HIS A 3 19.42 8.21 1.65
CA HIS A 3 18.00 8.46 1.61
C HIS A 3 17.43 7.84 0.34
N THR A 4 17.01 6.57 0.42
CA THR A 4 16.63 5.76 -0.73
C THR A 4 15.12 5.49 -0.83
N PHE A 5 14.30 6.20 -0.04
CA PHE A 5 12.85 5.99 0.03
C PHE A 5 12.19 5.99 -1.37
N PHE A 6 12.41 7.05 -2.15
CA PHE A 6 11.78 7.16 -3.46
C PHE A 6 12.30 6.14 -4.46
N ALA A 7 13.56 5.73 -4.34
CA ALA A 7 14.11 4.66 -5.16
C ALA A 7 13.39 3.33 -4.87
N TYR A 8 13.08 3.05 -3.61
CA TYR A 8 12.27 1.88 -3.25
C TYR A 8 10.85 1.99 -3.80
N LEU A 9 10.18 3.14 -3.65
CA LEU A 9 8.83 3.33 -4.19
C LEU A 9 8.79 3.10 -5.71
N ALA A 10 9.81 3.53 -6.42
CA ALA A 10 9.88 3.34 -7.87
C ALA A 10 9.90 1.86 -8.27
N ARG A 11 10.22 0.94 -7.36
CA ARG A 11 10.22 -0.50 -7.61
C ARG A 11 8.83 -1.11 -7.64
N MET A 12 7.79 -0.41 -7.18
CA MET A 12 6.42 -0.94 -7.17
C MET A 12 5.94 -1.35 -8.57
N LYS A 13 6.42 -0.70 -9.61
CA LYS A 13 6.10 -1.05 -11.00
C LYS A 13 6.62 -2.43 -11.42
N TYR A 14 7.57 -3.00 -10.68
CA TYR A 14 8.14 -4.32 -10.96
C TYR A 14 7.46 -5.44 -10.16
N ILE A 15 6.58 -5.11 -9.22
CA ILE A 15 5.89 -6.10 -8.38
C ILE A 15 4.60 -6.50 -9.09
N LYS A 16 4.57 -7.73 -9.59
CA LYS A 16 3.40 -8.27 -10.30
C LYS A 16 2.35 -8.73 -9.31
N ARG A 17 1.09 -8.41 -9.59
CA ARG A 17 -0.05 -8.90 -8.84
C ARG A 17 -0.54 -10.22 -9.44
N TRP A 18 -1.22 -11.02 -8.61
CA TRP A 18 -1.80 -12.30 -9.02
C TRP A 18 -0.73 -13.30 -9.49
N GLY A 19 0.43 -13.33 -8.80
CA GLY A 19 1.57 -14.13 -9.21
C GLY A 19 1.31 -15.64 -9.32
N LEU A 20 0.37 -16.17 -8.50
CA LEU A 20 -0.02 -17.58 -8.51
C LEU A 20 -1.40 -17.80 -9.10
N MET A 21 -2.04 -16.77 -9.65
CA MET A 21 -3.41 -16.83 -10.16
C MET A 21 -3.44 -16.40 -11.61
N ARG A 22 -4.42 -16.97 -12.36
CA ARG A 22 -4.65 -16.57 -13.73
C ARG A 22 -5.27 -15.18 -13.78
N ASN A 23 -4.70 -14.31 -14.60
CA ASN A 23 -5.27 -13.01 -14.91
C ASN A 23 -5.32 -12.82 -16.42
N SER A 24 -6.29 -12.03 -16.88
CA SER A 24 -6.44 -11.71 -18.30
C SER A 24 -5.61 -10.50 -18.72
N VAL A 25 -5.32 -9.61 -17.79
CA VAL A 25 -4.51 -8.40 -18.01
C VAL A 25 -3.43 -8.34 -16.93
N PRO A 26 -2.14 -8.34 -17.31
CA PRO A 26 -1.07 -8.18 -16.33
C PRO A 26 -1.21 -6.86 -15.58
N GLU A 27 -1.02 -6.89 -14.27
CA GLU A 27 -1.11 -5.72 -13.39
C GLU A 27 0.07 -5.72 -12.42
N ASN A 28 0.66 -4.56 -12.21
CA ASN A 28 1.68 -4.35 -11.19
C ASN A 28 1.14 -3.51 -10.03
N ASP A 29 1.90 -3.43 -8.92
CA ASP A 29 1.47 -2.71 -7.73
C ASP A 29 1.29 -1.21 -7.96
N ALA A 30 2.08 -0.58 -8.83
CA ALA A 30 1.93 0.84 -9.13
C ALA A 30 0.60 1.12 -9.84
N GLU A 31 0.22 0.29 -10.81
CA GLU A 31 -1.07 0.40 -11.50
C GLU A 31 -2.24 0.15 -10.55
N HIS A 32 -2.13 -0.88 -9.72
CA HIS A 32 -3.13 -1.20 -8.71
C HIS A 32 -3.32 -0.05 -7.72
N THR A 33 -2.22 0.52 -7.23
CA THR A 33 -2.24 1.63 -6.30
C THR A 33 -2.93 2.87 -6.88
N LEU A 34 -2.66 3.19 -8.14
CA LEU A 34 -3.32 4.32 -8.80
C LEU A 34 -4.84 4.11 -8.87
N GLN A 35 -5.28 2.93 -9.32
CA GLN A 35 -6.70 2.61 -9.41
C GLN A 35 -7.37 2.61 -8.04
N THR A 36 -6.72 2.02 -7.03
CA THR A 36 -7.22 1.97 -5.65
C THR A 36 -7.38 3.39 -5.08
N ALA A 37 -6.41 4.26 -5.32
CA ALA A 37 -6.47 5.64 -4.84
C ALA A 37 -7.64 6.43 -5.48
N MET A 38 -7.87 6.27 -6.77
CA MET A 38 -8.98 6.91 -7.45
C MET A 38 -10.33 6.41 -6.94
N ILE A 39 -10.47 5.11 -6.72
CA ILE A 39 -11.71 4.53 -6.18
C ILE A 39 -11.93 4.98 -4.73
N ALA A 40 -10.90 4.96 -3.90
CA ALA A 40 -11.00 5.40 -2.51
C ALA A 40 -11.43 6.86 -2.41
N HIS A 41 -10.85 7.72 -3.23
CA HIS A 41 -11.23 9.12 -3.31
C HIS A 41 -12.69 9.28 -3.73
N GLY A 42 -13.12 8.56 -4.78
CA GLY A 42 -14.49 8.60 -5.26
C GLY A 42 -15.51 8.14 -4.21
N LEU A 43 -15.21 7.04 -3.52
CA LEU A 43 -16.08 6.53 -2.45
C LEU A 43 -16.20 7.53 -1.29
N ALA A 44 -15.10 8.19 -0.92
CA ALA A 44 -15.11 9.21 0.13
C ALA A 44 -15.96 10.43 -0.27
N LEU A 45 -15.87 10.87 -1.54
CA LEU A 45 -16.68 11.97 -2.05
C LEU A 45 -18.16 11.62 -2.10
N ILE A 46 -18.51 10.39 -2.44
CA ILE A 46 -19.88 9.89 -2.41
C ILE A 46 -20.41 9.94 -0.97
N ARG A 47 -19.62 9.45 -0.03
CA ARG A 47 -19.99 9.45 1.39
C ARG A 47 -20.27 10.86 1.91
N GLU A 48 -19.42 11.81 1.55
CA GLU A 48 -19.54 13.19 2.01
C GLU A 48 -20.69 13.94 1.32
N ASN A 49 -20.81 13.83 -0.01
CA ASN A 49 -21.70 14.68 -0.80
C ASN A 49 -23.08 14.07 -1.05
N ILE A 50 -23.22 12.74 -1.00
CA ILE A 50 -24.50 12.07 -1.23
C ILE A 50 -25.11 11.64 0.09
N PHE A 51 -24.32 11.03 0.98
CA PHE A 51 -24.80 10.54 2.26
C PHE A 51 -24.62 11.55 3.41
N HIS A 52 -23.96 12.68 3.14
CA HIS A 52 -23.76 13.78 4.10
C HIS A 52 -23.04 13.33 5.38
N GLU A 53 -22.11 12.37 5.27
CA GLU A 53 -21.27 11.92 6.36
C GLU A 53 -19.86 12.51 6.20
N PRO A 54 -19.25 13.08 7.26
CA PRO A 54 -17.91 13.64 7.17
C PRO A 54 -16.90 12.58 6.71
N CYS A 55 -16.09 12.93 5.69
CA CYS A 55 -15.04 12.06 5.19
C CYS A 55 -13.95 12.88 4.51
N ASP A 56 -12.70 12.66 4.92
CA ASP A 56 -11.54 13.32 4.30
C ASP A 56 -11.08 12.51 3.08
N GLY A 57 -11.57 12.90 1.89
CA GLY A 57 -11.28 12.17 0.65
C GLY A 57 -9.81 12.21 0.25
N GLU A 58 -9.14 13.33 0.47
CA GLU A 58 -7.72 13.44 0.16
C GLU A 58 -6.88 12.52 1.03
N HIS A 59 -7.18 12.46 2.32
CA HIS A 59 -6.49 11.55 3.24
C HIS A 59 -6.75 10.08 2.87
N CYS A 60 -7.98 9.73 2.52
CA CYS A 60 -8.32 8.38 2.07
C CYS A 60 -7.55 8.00 0.80
N ALA A 61 -7.44 8.92 -0.16
CA ALA A 61 -6.67 8.69 -1.38
C ALA A 61 -5.19 8.46 -1.06
N MET A 62 -4.60 9.26 -0.17
CA MET A 62 -3.19 9.12 0.19
C MET A 62 -2.92 7.84 0.98
N LEU A 63 -3.82 7.41 1.85
CA LEU A 63 -3.72 6.10 2.50
C LEU A 63 -3.69 4.98 1.45
N ALA A 64 -4.53 5.08 0.43
CA ALA A 64 -4.57 4.09 -0.65
C ALA A 64 -3.28 4.11 -1.50
N VAL A 65 -2.71 5.29 -1.74
CA VAL A 65 -1.44 5.43 -2.48
C VAL A 65 -0.33 4.62 -1.81
N TYR A 66 -0.26 4.63 -0.48
CA TYR A 66 0.82 3.99 0.26
C TYR A 66 0.45 2.64 0.88
N HIS A 67 -0.75 2.10 0.62
CA HIS A 67 -1.23 0.91 1.33
C HIS A 67 -0.38 -0.35 1.09
N ASP A 68 0.23 -0.48 -0.07
CA ASP A 68 1.05 -1.65 -0.44
C ASP A 68 2.55 -1.37 -0.53
N VAL A 69 3.02 -0.23 0.01
CA VAL A 69 4.45 0.13 -0.13
C VAL A 69 5.40 -0.87 0.53
N SER A 70 4.95 -1.60 1.55
CA SER A 70 5.76 -2.65 2.19
C SER A 70 6.15 -3.75 1.22
N GLU A 71 5.40 -3.95 0.15
CA GLU A 71 5.66 -4.99 -0.85
C GLU A 71 6.95 -4.75 -1.64
N VAL A 72 7.55 -3.56 -1.59
CA VAL A 72 8.88 -3.35 -2.16
C VAL A 72 9.95 -4.22 -1.48
N PHE A 73 9.68 -4.70 -0.27
CA PHE A 73 10.53 -5.65 0.45
C PHE A 73 9.98 -7.07 0.43
N THR A 74 8.66 -7.25 0.51
CA THR A 74 8.03 -8.57 0.70
C THR A 74 7.55 -9.20 -0.60
N GLY A 75 7.33 -8.41 -1.66
CA GLY A 75 6.60 -8.88 -2.84
C GLY A 75 5.11 -9.05 -2.55
N ASP A 76 4.34 -9.34 -3.59
CA ASP A 76 2.91 -9.62 -3.46
C ASP A 76 2.71 -11.07 -3.00
N MET A 77 2.03 -11.26 -1.88
CA MET A 77 1.62 -12.58 -1.43
C MET A 77 0.14 -12.78 -1.76
N PRO A 78 -0.22 -13.83 -2.54
CA PRO A 78 -1.63 -14.11 -2.85
C PRO A 78 -2.47 -14.26 -1.58
N THR A 79 -3.65 -13.63 -1.57
CA THR A 79 -4.56 -13.64 -0.43
C THR A 79 -4.88 -15.06 0.09
N PRO A 80 -5.15 -16.08 -0.78
CA PRO A 80 -5.38 -17.43 -0.27
C PRO A 80 -4.23 -18.01 0.54
N VAL A 81 -2.99 -17.68 0.20
CA VAL A 81 -1.81 -18.13 0.95
C VAL A 81 -1.66 -17.30 2.22
N LYS A 82 -1.81 -15.99 2.13
CA LYS A 82 -1.65 -15.05 3.25
C LYS A 82 -2.60 -15.35 4.41
N TYR A 83 -3.82 -15.76 4.10
CA TYR A 83 -4.86 -16.04 5.11
C TYR A 83 -5.13 -17.54 5.28
N PHE A 84 -4.19 -18.40 4.90
CA PHE A 84 -4.34 -19.86 5.01
C PHE A 84 -4.55 -20.31 6.46
N THR A 85 -3.85 -19.69 7.41
CA THR A 85 -4.05 -19.89 8.84
C THR A 85 -4.00 -18.54 9.56
N GLU A 86 -4.61 -18.44 10.76
CA GLU A 86 -4.50 -17.24 11.59
C GLU A 86 -3.05 -16.94 11.96
N ASP A 87 -2.28 -17.98 12.32
CA ASP A 87 -0.88 -17.81 12.68
C ASP A 87 -0.06 -17.24 11.52
N LEU A 88 -0.26 -17.75 10.31
CA LEU A 88 0.42 -17.24 9.13
C LEU A 88 0.03 -15.78 8.84
N ARG A 89 -1.25 -15.46 8.96
CA ARG A 89 -1.75 -14.08 8.79
C ARG A 89 -1.07 -13.13 9.78
N ASP A 90 -1.02 -13.51 11.06
CA ASP A 90 -0.44 -12.68 12.11
C ASP A 90 1.07 -12.50 11.91
N ARG A 91 1.78 -13.57 11.54
CA ARG A 91 3.21 -13.50 11.22
C ARG A 91 3.49 -12.64 10.01
N TYR A 92 2.66 -12.74 8.99
CA TYR A 92 2.81 -11.91 7.79
C TYR A 92 2.55 -10.44 8.10
N GLN A 93 1.58 -10.14 8.95
CA GLN A 93 1.33 -8.77 9.40
C GLN A 93 2.54 -8.18 10.14
N GLU A 94 3.22 -8.97 10.97
CA GLU A 94 4.46 -8.56 11.62
C GLU A 94 5.56 -8.23 10.60
N ILE A 95 5.67 -9.03 9.54
CA ILE A 95 6.63 -8.80 8.45
C ILE A 95 6.31 -7.49 7.72
N GLU A 96 5.04 -7.25 7.41
CA GLU A 96 4.61 -6.01 6.76
C GLU A 96 4.91 -4.79 7.63
N ASP A 97 4.65 -4.87 8.93
CA ASP A 97 4.91 -3.78 9.87
C ASP A 97 6.41 -3.45 9.95
N LYS A 98 7.25 -4.47 9.99
CA LYS A 98 8.71 -4.30 9.97
C LYS A 98 9.20 -3.72 8.65
N ALA A 99 8.60 -4.13 7.54
CA ALA A 99 8.93 -3.60 6.22
C ALA A 99 8.59 -2.11 6.13
N ARG A 100 7.43 -1.70 6.63
CA ARG A 100 7.02 -0.30 6.68
C ARG A 100 7.97 0.53 7.54
N GLU A 101 8.33 0.05 8.71
CA GLU A 101 9.27 0.76 9.59
C GLU A 101 10.64 0.88 8.94
N ARG A 102 11.13 -0.17 8.32
CA ARG A 102 12.39 -0.13 7.58
C ARG A 102 12.35 0.87 6.44
N LEU A 103 11.23 0.96 5.72
CA LEU A 103 11.05 1.92 4.64
C LEU A 103 11.09 3.36 5.17
N LEU A 104 10.45 3.62 6.32
CA LEU A 104 10.51 4.93 6.97
C LEU A 104 11.94 5.34 7.30
N GLN A 105 12.80 4.39 7.68
CA GLN A 105 14.20 4.69 8.01
C GLN A 105 15.01 5.13 6.79
N THR A 106 14.51 4.94 5.58
CA THR A 106 15.17 5.43 4.36
C THR A 106 14.85 6.89 4.04
N LEU A 107 14.00 7.53 4.83
CA LEU A 107 13.67 8.94 4.72
C LEU A 107 14.60 9.80 5.60
N PRO A 108 14.83 11.08 5.21
CA PRO A 108 15.36 12.06 6.14
C PRO A 108 14.47 12.19 7.38
N ASP A 109 15.06 12.47 8.55
CA ASP A 109 14.30 12.56 9.80
C ASP A 109 13.14 13.58 9.72
N GLU A 110 13.35 14.65 8.98
CA GLU A 110 12.36 15.72 8.80
C GLU A 110 11.09 15.26 8.12
N LEU A 111 11.17 14.17 7.32
CA LEU A 111 10.03 13.65 6.57
C LEU A 111 9.36 12.45 7.25
N LYS A 112 10.03 11.78 8.18
CA LYS A 112 9.49 10.58 8.83
C LYS A 112 8.14 10.83 9.49
N LYS A 113 8.01 11.93 10.20
CA LYS A 113 6.78 12.30 10.90
C LYS A 113 5.63 12.55 9.93
N ALA A 114 5.93 13.15 8.78
CA ALA A 114 4.92 13.45 7.76
C ALA A 114 4.38 12.18 7.10
N TYR A 115 5.24 11.19 6.88
CA TYR A 115 4.86 9.93 6.22
C TYR A 115 4.27 8.88 7.17
N ARG A 116 4.52 8.97 8.46
CA ARG A 116 4.10 7.93 9.41
C ARG A 116 2.60 7.62 9.39
N PRO A 117 1.67 8.57 9.16
CA PRO A 117 0.25 8.27 9.08
C PRO A 117 -0.18 7.39 7.88
N TYR A 118 0.70 7.19 6.91
CA TYR A 118 0.38 6.46 5.68
C TYR A 118 0.97 5.05 5.58
#